data_f8b1f022c53a800b8506263e1fda9ca0
#
_entry.id   f8b1f022c53a800b8506263e1fda9ca0
#
_cell.length_a   1.000
_cell.length_b   1.000
_cell.length_c   1.000
_cell.angle_alpha   90.00
_cell.angle_beta   90.00
_cell.angle_gamma   90.00
#
_symmetry.space_group_name_H-M   'P 1'
#
loop_
_entity.id
_entity.type
_entity.pdbx_description
1 polymer ?
#
loop_
_entity_poly.entity_id
_entity_poly.type
_entity_poly.pdbx_seq_one_letter_code
_entity_poly.pdbx_strand_id
1 'polypeptide(L)'
;MLNAVKQRRTRAASRTIIIAGTKSLMEPIETIAVAMSGGVDSSAVAALLRAQGHPVIGLTLQLWNQRRLAGREGMPESVQGRCCSIDDVYDARRVAEHLDIPYYLVNAQERFEDEVVRPFVAEYLAGRTPIPCTLCNNHLKFDQLLLTARQIGAERIATGHYARNHYDAERGRWVLSRPADRSKDQTYFLFGLTQQQLSRTLFPLGEMQKPAVRSMAAEQGLELAQKPDSQEICFIPGGSYSQFLKAYLDEQQRELPDSSGELVTAGGEVVGRHEGIHGFTVGQRKGLGISSPDPLYVLKIHPDSHRVEVGPDAALLSRTLRANRLNWVSIAPPDGPVRVAIKIRHRHEPAMATLTVLEDDLVEAIFDESQRAITPGQSAVFYQGDEVAGGGWIV
;
A
#
# COMPACT_ATOMS: atom_id res chain seq x y z
N MET A 1 17.66 -70.37 14.48
CA MET A 1 16.75 -69.48 15.32
C MET A 1 16.84 -68.07 14.80
N LEU A 2 15.85 -67.67 13.96
CA LEU A 2 15.77 -66.32 13.38
C LEU A 2 14.98 -65.42 14.34
N ASN A 3 15.56 -64.32 14.76
CA ASN A 3 14.83 -63.25 15.46
C ASN A 3 14.50 -62.14 14.47
N ALA A 4 13.22 -61.98 14.16
CA ALA A 4 12.68 -60.89 13.35
C ALA A 4 12.46 -59.65 14.21
N VAL A 5 13.13 -58.53 13.86
CA VAL A 5 12.92 -57.21 14.45
C VAL A 5 11.75 -56.54 13.72
N LYS A 6 10.64 -56.35 14.42
CA LYS A 6 9.50 -55.56 13.95
C LYS A 6 9.81 -54.08 14.07
N GLN A 7 10.02 -53.40 12.94
CA GLN A 7 9.99 -51.92 12.86
C GLN A 7 8.53 -51.44 12.98
N ARG A 8 8.23 -50.71 14.05
CA ARG A 8 6.99 -49.94 14.19
C ARG A 8 7.14 -48.62 13.42
N ARG A 9 6.42 -48.46 12.33
CA ARG A 9 6.20 -47.18 11.65
C ARG A 9 5.20 -46.39 12.50
N THR A 10 5.65 -45.34 13.14
CA THR A 10 4.78 -44.29 13.75
C THR A 10 4.20 -43.45 12.62
N ARG A 11 2.88 -43.54 12.45
CA ARG A 11 2.11 -42.62 11.59
C ARG A 11 2.04 -41.25 12.32
N ALA A 12 2.64 -40.26 11.72
CA ALA A 12 2.40 -38.86 12.10
C ALA A 12 0.94 -38.50 11.78
N ALA A 13 0.18 -38.13 12.78
CA ALA A 13 -1.18 -37.65 12.62
C ALA A 13 -1.16 -36.21 12.09
N SER A 14 -1.55 -36.06 10.81
CA SER A 14 -1.88 -34.75 10.25
C SER A 14 -3.05 -34.16 11.02
N ARG A 15 -2.80 -33.10 11.78
CA ARG A 15 -3.86 -32.28 12.36
C ARG A 15 -4.43 -31.40 11.25
N THR A 16 -5.59 -31.78 10.73
CA THR A 16 -6.43 -30.93 9.89
C THR A 16 -6.94 -29.77 10.72
N ILE A 17 -6.51 -28.55 10.42
CA ILE A 17 -7.11 -27.33 10.98
C ILE A 17 -8.45 -27.14 10.24
N ILE A 18 -9.54 -27.53 10.88
CA ILE A 18 -10.90 -27.27 10.39
C ILE A 18 -11.27 -25.85 10.82
N ILE A 19 -11.32 -24.94 9.84
CA ILE A 19 -11.99 -23.65 10.02
C ILE A 19 -13.50 -23.94 9.96
N ALA A 20 -14.16 -23.87 11.12
CA ALA A 20 -15.59 -24.09 11.22
C ALA A 20 -16.38 -22.96 10.57
N GLY A 21 -17.27 -23.33 9.66
CA GLY A 21 -18.37 -22.49 9.19
C GLY A 21 -18.51 -22.36 7.69
N THR A 22 -19.05 -23.38 7.03
CA THR A 22 -20.20 -23.28 6.10
C THR A 22 -20.44 -24.63 5.45
N LYS A 23 -21.71 -25.06 5.36
CA LYS A 23 -22.14 -26.28 4.65
C LYS A 23 -21.75 -26.17 3.17
N SER A 24 -20.86 -27.04 2.73
CA SER A 24 -20.48 -27.24 1.34
C SER A 24 -21.64 -27.81 0.54
N LEU A 25 -22.27 -26.97 -0.26
CA LEU A 25 -22.63 -27.35 -1.62
C LEU A 25 -21.31 -27.32 -2.39
N MET A 26 -20.96 -28.34 -3.15
CA MET A 26 -19.74 -28.37 -3.98
C MET A 26 -19.83 -27.20 -4.99
N GLU A 27 -19.33 -26.03 -4.58
CA GLU A 27 -19.08 -24.97 -5.55
C GLU A 27 -18.02 -25.49 -6.52
N PRO A 28 -18.13 -25.20 -7.81
CA PRO A 28 -17.12 -25.61 -8.78
C PRO A 28 -15.75 -25.08 -8.29
N ILE A 29 -14.74 -25.95 -8.27
CA ILE A 29 -13.38 -25.60 -7.86
C ILE A 29 -12.88 -24.54 -8.83
N GLU A 30 -12.88 -23.29 -8.40
CA GLU A 30 -12.59 -22.11 -9.21
C GLU A 30 -11.07 -21.92 -9.32
N THR A 31 -10.59 -21.62 -10.51
CA THR A 31 -9.18 -21.26 -10.73
C THR A 31 -8.91 -19.86 -10.15
N ILE A 32 -7.86 -19.75 -9.32
CA ILE A 32 -7.48 -18.52 -8.66
C ILE A 32 -6.10 -18.07 -9.16
N ALA A 33 -6.02 -16.83 -9.65
CA ALA A 33 -4.74 -16.20 -9.96
C ALA A 33 -4.16 -15.53 -8.71
N VAL A 34 -2.97 -15.95 -8.28
CA VAL A 34 -2.29 -15.38 -7.11
C VAL A 34 -1.30 -14.31 -7.56
N ALA A 35 -1.46 -13.10 -7.05
CA ALA A 35 -0.52 -12.00 -7.27
C ALA A 35 0.78 -12.28 -6.49
N MET A 36 1.80 -12.74 -7.18
CA MET A 36 3.10 -13.13 -6.61
C MET A 36 4.10 -12.00 -6.78
N SER A 37 4.55 -11.41 -5.67
CA SER A 37 5.51 -10.29 -5.64
C SER A 37 6.94 -10.71 -5.31
N GLY A 38 7.24 -12.02 -5.22
CA GLY A 38 8.52 -12.52 -4.75
C GLY A 38 8.76 -12.33 -3.24
N GLY A 39 7.73 -11.96 -2.48
CA GLY A 39 7.76 -11.88 -1.02
C GLY A 39 7.11 -13.10 -0.36
N VAL A 40 7.39 -13.30 0.95
CA VAL A 40 6.87 -14.43 1.73
C VAL A 40 5.34 -14.49 1.74
N ASP A 41 4.66 -13.35 1.85
CA ASP A 41 3.21 -13.31 2.00
C ASP A 41 2.47 -13.82 0.76
N SER A 42 2.84 -13.34 -0.42
CA SER A 42 2.24 -13.79 -1.68
C SER A 42 2.54 -15.24 -2.00
N SER A 43 3.74 -15.71 -1.64
CA SER A 43 4.17 -17.10 -1.81
C SER A 43 3.39 -18.03 -0.86
N ALA A 44 3.18 -17.61 0.38
CA ALA A 44 2.37 -18.33 1.35
C ALA A 44 0.90 -18.44 0.91
N VAL A 45 0.34 -17.40 0.28
CA VAL A 45 -1.01 -17.43 -0.31
C VAL A 45 -1.11 -18.49 -1.41
N ALA A 46 -0.13 -18.54 -2.32
CA ALA A 46 -0.12 -19.56 -3.39
C ALA A 46 -0.07 -20.98 -2.82
N ALA A 47 0.81 -21.22 -1.84
CA ALA A 47 0.92 -22.51 -1.16
C ALA A 47 -0.36 -22.90 -0.40
N LEU A 48 -0.97 -21.93 0.32
CA LEU A 48 -2.20 -22.15 1.08
C LEU A 48 -3.36 -22.55 0.17
N LEU A 49 -3.61 -21.82 -0.90
CA LEU A 49 -4.72 -22.08 -1.82
C LEU A 49 -4.52 -23.42 -2.56
N ARG A 50 -3.27 -23.73 -2.97
CA ARG A 50 -2.95 -25.01 -3.55
C ARG A 50 -3.20 -26.18 -2.57
N ALA A 51 -2.79 -26.03 -1.31
CA ALA A 51 -3.02 -27.03 -0.26
C ALA A 51 -4.51 -27.23 0.04
N GLN A 52 -5.34 -26.21 -0.20
CA GLN A 52 -6.81 -26.29 -0.12
C GLN A 52 -7.45 -26.96 -1.34
N GLY A 53 -6.67 -27.29 -2.38
CA GLY A 53 -7.14 -28.00 -3.57
C GLY A 53 -7.60 -27.08 -4.71
N HIS A 54 -7.40 -25.76 -4.61
CA HIS A 54 -7.71 -24.83 -5.71
C HIS A 54 -6.70 -25.00 -6.86
N PRO A 55 -7.13 -24.96 -8.13
CA PRO A 55 -6.25 -24.69 -9.25
C PRO A 55 -5.69 -23.27 -9.10
N VAL A 56 -4.37 -23.17 -8.96
CA VAL A 56 -3.67 -21.90 -8.74
C VAL A 56 -2.82 -21.54 -9.94
N ILE A 57 -2.83 -20.26 -10.34
CA ILE A 57 -1.95 -19.69 -11.34
C ILE A 57 -1.17 -18.56 -10.69
N GLY A 58 0.17 -18.55 -10.77
CA GLY A 58 1.02 -17.47 -10.32
C GLY A 58 1.05 -16.33 -11.33
N LEU A 59 0.89 -15.09 -10.88
CA LEU A 59 0.88 -13.89 -11.71
C LEU A 59 1.73 -12.79 -11.09
N THR A 60 2.77 -12.36 -11.80
CA THR A 60 3.62 -11.24 -11.37
C THR A 60 3.48 -10.06 -12.33
N LEU A 61 3.29 -8.85 -11.80
CA LEU A 61 3.38 -7.61 -12.56
C LEU A 61 4.78 -7.04 -12.44
N GLN A 62 5.47 -6.89 -13.57
CA GLN A 62 6.71 -6.12 -13.64
C GLN A 62 6.33 -4.64 -13.74
N LEU A 63 6.44 -3.91 -12.61
CA LEU A 63 5.96 -2.54 -12.48
C LEU A 63 7.03 -1.51 -12.85
N TRP A 64 8.29 -1.73 -12.45
CA TRP A 64 9.37 -0.78 -12.62
C TRP A 64 10.71 -1.46 -12.84
N ASN A 65 11.50 -0.94 -13.77
CA ASN A 65 12.90 -1.35 -13.92
C ASN A 65 13.77 -0.50 -12.99
N GLN A 66 14.17 -1.05 -11.87
CA GLN A 66 14.97 -0.35 -10.87
C GLN A 66 16.36 0.08 -11.36
N ARG A 67 16.86 -0.55 -12.43
CA ARG A 67 18.14 -0.19 -13.05
C ARG A 67 18.02 1.00 -14.02
N ARG A 68 16.80 1.43 -14.34
CA ARG A 68 16.51 2.49 -15.32
C ARG A 68 17.21 3.81 -14.96
N LEU A 69 17.25 4.14 -13.66
CA LEU A 69 17.88 5.36 -13.16
C LEU A 69 19.26 5.11 -12.50
N ALA A 70 19.77 3.87 -12.51
CA ALA A 70 21.04 3.54 -11.90
C ALA A 70 22.21 4.32 -12.52
N GLY A 71 23.15 4.80 -11.68
CA GLY A 71 24.30 5.57 -12.12
C GLY A 71 24.03 7.03 -12.48
N ARG A 72 22.77 7.51 -12.41
CA ARG A 72 22.45 8.94 -12.51
C ARG A 72 22.80 9.65 -11.21
N GLU A 73 23.02 10.98 -11.30
CA GLU A 73 23.40 11.78 -10.13
C GLU A 73 22.45 11.56 -8.93
N GLY A 74 23.01 11.19 -7.79
CA GLY A 74 22.29 10.91 -6.56
C GLY A 74 21.58 9.54 -6.50
N MET A 75 21.67 8.72 -7.55
CA MET A 75 21.10 7.37 -7.58
C MET A 75 22.19 6.33 -7.39
N PRO A 76 21.94 5.22 -6.65
CA PRO A 76 22.92 4.16 -6.44
C PRO A 76 23.22 3.44 -7.77
N GLU A 77 24.48 3.01 -7.93
CA GLU A 77 24.92 2.23 -9.10
C GLU A 77 24.30 0.84 -9.17
N SER A 78 23.98 0.26 -8.01
CA SER A 78 23.34 -1.05 -7.91
C SER A 78 22.19 -1.03 -6.92
N VAL A 79 21.11 -1.74 -7.26
CA VAL A 79 19.93 -1.89 -6.41
C VAL A 79 19.72 -3.37 -6.13
N GLN A 80 19.81 -3.76 -4.85
CA GLN A 80 19.57 -5.12 -4.39
C GLN A 80 18.40 -5.18 -3.41
N GLY A 81 17.56 -6.23 -3.50
CA GLY A 81 16.66 -6.64 -2.42
C GLY A 81 15.38 -5.81 -2.25
N ARG A 82 14.78 -5.23 -3.32
CA ARG A 82 13.54 -4.45 -3.23
C ARG A 82 12.41 -5.02 -4.08
N CYS A 83 11.18 -4.80 -3.63
CA CYS A 83 9.94 -5.20 -4.31
C CYS A 83 9.96 -4.80 -5.80
N CYS A 84 9.55 -5.71 -6.68
CA CYS A 84 9.55 -5.54 -8.14
C CYS A 84 10.95 -5.52 -8.80
N SER A 85 11.99 -5.97 -8.11
CA SER A 85 13.30 -6.24 -8.69
C SER A 85 13.24 -7.46 -9.62
N ILE A 86 14.24 -7.61 -10.48
CA ILE A 86 14.41 -8.84 -11.28
C ILE A 86 14.55 -10.05 -10.35
N ASP A 87 15.21 -9.90 -9.21
CA ASP A 87 15.39 -10.97 -8.22
C ASP A 87 14.04 -11.41 -7.62
N ASP A 88 13.11 -10.47 -7.36
CA ASP A 88 11.77 -10.81 -6.89
C ASP A 88 10.95 -11.59 -7.93
N VAL A 89 11.12 -11.28 -9.21
CA VAL A 89 10.51 -12.03 -10.31
C VAL A 89 11.05 -13.46 -10.34
N TYR A 90 12.37 -13.64 -10.16
CA TYR A 90 12.98 -14.96 -10.06
C TYR A 90 12.54 -15.72 -8.80
N ASP A 91 12.41 -15.03 -7.67
CA ASP A 91 11.88 -15.61 -6.44
C ASP A 91 10.44 -16.12 -6.62
N ALA A 92 9.56 -15.28 -7.20
CA ALA A 92 8.18 -15.67 -7.49
C ALA A 92 8.11 -16.88 -8.44
N ARG A 93 8.97 -16.90 -9.47
CA ARG A 93 9.06 -18.01 -10.42
C ARG A 93 9.53 -19.30 -9.77
N ARG A 94 10.59 -19.25 -8.94
CA ARG A 94 11.07 -20.43 -8.19
C ARG A 94 9.99 -21.00 -7.26
N VAL A 95 9.23 -20.14 -6.60
CA VAL A 95 8.08 -20.58 -5.78
C VAL A 95 7.02 -21.24 -6.65
N ALA A 96 6.69 -20.70 -7.80
CA ALA A 96 5.70 -21.29 -8.70
C ALA A 96 6.18 -22.66 -9.23
N GLU A 97 7.46 -22.80 -9.58
CA GLU A 97 8.09 -24.07 -9.96
C GLU A 97 8.07 -25.08 -8.81
N HIS A 98 8.41 -24.66 -7.58
CA HIS A 98 8.35 -25.52 -6.39
C HIS A 98 6.92 -26.01 -6.10
N LEU A 99 5.93 -25.13 -6.26
CA LEU A 99 4.53 -25.47 -6.07
C LEU A 99 3.90 -26.20 -7.26
N ASP A 100 4.61 -26.39 -8.36
CA ASP A 100 4.11 -26.98 -9.61
C ASP A 100 2.82 -26.29 -10.10
N ILE A 101 2.86 -24.95 -10.20
CA ILE A 101 1.76 -24.11 -10.70
C ILE A 101 2.19 -23.32 -11.94
N PRO A 102 1.30 -23.09 -12.91
CA PRO A 102 1.56 -22.18 -14.02
C PRO A 102 1.93 -20.77 -13.53
N TYR A 103 2.87 -20.12 -14.22
CA TYR A 103 3.35 -18.79 -13.84
C TYR A 103 3.43 -17.85 -15.04
N TYR A 104 2.92 -16.64 -14.88
CA TYR A 104 2.93 -15.60 -15.90
C TYR A 104 3.55 -14.31 -15.36
N LEU A 105 4.43 -13.72 -16.17
CA LEU A 105 4.99 -12.40 -15.94
C LEU A 105 4.36 -11.40 -16.92
N VAL A 106 3.78 -10.35 -16.39
CA VAL A 106 3.14 -9.29 -17.17
C VAL A 106 3.94 -8.00 -17.07
N ASN A 107 4.35 -7.47 -18.22
CA ASN A 107 4.96 -6.16 -18.27
C ASN A 107 3.89 -5.07 -18.11
N ALA A 108 3.94 -4.33 -17.01
CA ALA A 108 3.05 -3.21 -16.70
C ALA A 108 3.84 -1.91 -16.43
N GLN A 109 5.09 -1.80 -16.96
CA GLN A 109 5.99 -0.70 -16.66
C GLN A 109 5.47 0.64 -17.19
N GLU A 110 5.00 0.69 -18.43
CA GLU A 110 4.46 1.91 -19.04
C GLU A 110 3.24 2.41 -18.26
N ARG A 111 2.29 1.52 -18.01
CA ARG A 111 1.11 1.86 -17.23
C ARG A 111 1.44 2.29 -15.80
N PHE A 112 2.42 1.65 -15.16
CA PHE A 112 2.90 2.05 -13.84
C PHE A 112 3.53 3.45 -13.86
N GLU A 113 4.30 3.76 -14.90
CA GLU A 113 4.87 5.10 -15.07
C GLU A 113 3.76 6.14 -15.20
N ASP A 114 2.76 5.89 -16.04
CA ASP A 114 1.67 6.82 -16.30
C ASP A 114 0.74 7.03 -15.10
N GLU A 115 0.37 5.97 -14.43
CA GLU A 115 -0.66 6.01 -13.37
C GLU A 115 -0.08 6.22 -11.95
N VAL A 116 1.23 5.99 -11.76
CA VAL A 116 1.84 6.05 -10.42
C VAL A 116 3.03 7.00 -10.38
N VAL A 117 4.03 6.82 -11.27
CA VAL A 117 5.29 7.59 -11.18
C VAL A 117 5.07 9.04 -11.61
N ARG A 118 4.43 9.29 -12.75
CA ARG A 118 4.16 10.66 -13.23
C ARG A 118 3.28 11.45 -12.26
N PRO A 119 2.16 10.91 -11.74
CA PRO A 119 1.39 11.58 -10.68
C PRO A 119 2.21 11.83 -9.42
N PHE A 120 3.03 10.88 -8.98
CA PHE A 120 3.93 11.05 -7.84
C PHE A 120 4.87 12.25 -8.03
N VAL A 121 5.51 12.35 -9.19
CA VAL A 121 6.40 13.47 -9.54
C VAL A 121 5.61 14.79 -9.56
N ALA A 122 4.45 14.82 -10.20
CA ALA A 122 3.60 16.01 -10.30
C ALA A 122 3.15 16.53 -8.92
N GLU A 123 2.77 15.63 -8.01
CA GLU A 123 2.36 16.00 -6.66
C GLU A 123 3.50 16.65 -5.86
N TYR A 124 4.72 16.09 -5.92
CA TYR A 124 5.88 16.70 -5.26
C TYR A 124 6.25 18.06 -5.87
N LEU A 125 6.22 18.20 -7.20
CA LEU A 125 6.46 19.48 -7.85
C LEU A 125 5.42 20.55 -7.47
N ALA A 126 4.21 20.12 -7.12
CA ALA A 126 3.15 20.95 -6.61
C ALA A 126 3.20 21.17 -5.06
N GLY A 127 4.28 20.75 -4.40
CA GLY A 127 4.45 20.91 -2.95
C GLY A 127 3.53 20.02 -2.09
N ARG A 128 2.94 18.97 -2.67
CA ARG A 128 2.12 17.99 -1.93
C ARG A 128 2.92 16.70 -1.69
N THR A 129 2.49 15.92 -0.71
CA THR A 129 3.18 14.66 -0.34
C THR A 129 2.35 13.45 -0.73
N PRO A 130 2.62 12.82 -1.90
CA PRO A 130 1.82 11.72 -2.42
C PRO A 130 2.04 10.38 -1.71
N ILE A 131 1.08 9.47 -1.88
CA ILE A 131 1.17 8.07 -1.47
C ILE A 131 1.06 7.17 -2.71
N PRO A 132 2.18 6.80 -3.34
CA PRO A 132 2.15 6.03 -4.57
C PRO A 132 1.59 4.62 -4.40
N CYS A 133 1.73 4.00 -3.22
CA CYS A 133 1.17 2.67 -2.96
C CYS A 133 -0.35 2.63 -3.08
N THR A 134 -1.04 3.67 -2.65
CA THR A 134 -2.49 3.79 -2.81
C THR A 134 -2.88 3.91 -4.28
N LEU A 135 -2.22 4.79 -5.03
CA LEU A 135 -2.43 4.90 -6.48
C LEU A 135 -2.18 3.57 -7.20
N CYS A 136 -1.06 2.91 -6.87
CA CYS A 136 -0.70 1.63 -7.46
C CYS A 136 -1.75 0.55 -7.21
N ASN A 137 -2.29 0.45 -5.99
CA ASN A 137 -3.33 -0.52 -5.70
C ASN A 137 -4.65 -0.15 -6.41
N ASN A 138 -5.12 1.11 -6.26
CA ASN A 138 -6.44 1.52 -6.73
C ASN A 138 -6.59 1.49 -8.25
N HIS A 139 -5.56 1.91 -8.99
CA HIS A 139 -5.67 2.14 -10.43
C HIS A 139 -4.93 1.08 -11.28
N LEU A 140 -3.90 0.44 -10.74
CA LEU A 140 -3.07 -0.44 -11.56
C LEU A 140 -3.16 -1.91 -11.13
N LYS A 141 -2.73 -2.23 -9.91
CA LYS A 141 -2.53 -3.63 -9.52
C LYS A 141 -3.80 -4.46 -9.66
N PHE A 142 -4.88 -4.02 -9.02
CA PHE A 142 -6.11 -4.81 -9.01
C PHE A 142 -6.78 -4.84 -10.38
N ASP A 143 -6.78 -3.75 -11.15
CA ASP A 143 -7.32 -3.73 -12.50
C ASP A 143 -6.53 -4.63 -13.45
N GLN A 144 -5.20 -4.45 -13.48
CA GLN A 144 -4.35 -5.23 -14.37
C GLN A 144 -4.33 -6.72 -14.00
N LEU A 145 -4.29 -7.03 -12.70
CA LEU A 145 -4.34 -8.42 -12.22
C LEU A 145 -5.66 -9.08 -12.60
N LEU A 146 -6.80 -8.42 -12.37
CA LEU A 146 -8.13 -8.96 -12.73
C LEU A 146 -8.30 -9.11 -14.24
N LEU A 147 -7.84 -8.13 -15.02
CA LEU A 147 -7.86 -8.22 -16.48
C LEU A 147 -7.06 -9.42 -16.98
N THR A 148 -5.82 -9.56 -16.50
CA THR A 148 -4.94 -10.66 -16.91
C THR A 148 -5.45 -11.99 -16.40
N ALA A 149 -5.93 -12.07 -15.16
CA ALA A 149 -6.49 -13.30 -14.58
C ALA A 149 -7.61 -13.85 -15.47
N ARG A 150 -8.54 -13.01 -15.92
CA ARG A 150 -9.62 -13.43 -16.84
C ARG A 150 -9.10 -13.94 -18.18
N GLN A 151 -8.06 -13.29 -18.75
CA GLN A 151 -7.47 -13.73 -20.02
C GLN A 151 -6.83 -15.11 -19.93
N ILE A 152 -6.36 -15.51 -18.76
CA ILE A 152 -5.74 -16.82 -18.50
C ILE A 152 -6.69 -17.83 -17.83
N GLY A 153 -8.00 -17.52 -17.77
CA GLY A 153 -9.03 -18.45 -17.30
C GLY A 153 -9.24 -18.45 -15.78
N ALA A 154 -8.82 -17.43 -15.06
CA ALA A 154 -9.11 -17.25 -13.64
C ALA A 154 -10.09 -16.09 -13.41
N GLU A 155 -11.20 -16.35 -12.73
CA GLU A 155 -12.23 -15.36 -12.46
C GLU A 155 -11.95 -14.49 -11.22
N ARG A 156 -11.11 -14.99 -10.32
CA ARG A 156 -10.72 -14.32 -9.07
C ARG A 156 -9.22 -14.21 -8.92
N ILE A 157 -8.79 -13.20 -8.18
CA ILE A 157 -7.40 -13.04 -7.76
C ILE A 157 -7.27 -13.23 -6.26
N ALA A 158 -6.09 -13.66 -5.82
CA ALA A 158 -5.71 -13.64 -4.40
C ALA A 158 -4.41 -12.86 -4.23
N THR A 159 -4.29 -12.15 -3.12
CA THR A 159 -3.10 -11.33 -2.83
C THR A 159 -2.59 -11.57 -1.42
N GLY A 160 -1.30 -11.30 -1.20
CA GLY A 160 -0.67 -11.33 0.13
C GLY A 160 -0.99 -10.11 1.01
N HIS A 161 -1.97 -9.29 0.68
CA HIS A 161 -2.35 -8.16 1.52
C HIS A 161 -3.05 -8.63 2.80
N TYR A 162 -2.70 -7.99 3.92
CA TYR A 162 -3.39 -8.16 5.19
C TYR A 162 -4.61 -7.25 5.24
N ALA A 163 -5.74 -7.80 4.87
CA ALA A 163 -7.07 -7.21 4.91
C ALA A 163 -8.11 -8.34 4.96
N ARG A 164 -9.36 -8.04 5.21
CA ARG A 164 -10.50 -8.96 5.11
C ARG A 164 -11.57 -8.35 4.23
N ASN A 165 -12.26 -9.17 3.47
CA ASN A 165 -13.45 -8.74 2.75
C ASN A 165 -14.54 -9.81 2.82
N HIS A 166 -15.79 -9.37 2.83
CA HIS A 166 -16.96 -10.23 2.73
C HIS A 166 -18.12 -9.47 2.08
N TYR A 167 -19.10 -10.19 1.58
CA TYR A 167 -20.33 -9.58 1.08
C TYR A 167 -21.33 -9.48 2.23
N ASP A 168 -21.79 -8.27 2.50
CA ASP A 168 -22.87 -7.98 3.45
C ASP A 168 -24.20 -7.93 2.67
N ALA A 169 -25.04 -8.95 2.88
CA ALA A 169 -26.29 -9.09 2.17
C ALA A 169 -27.35 -8.05 2.59
N GLU A 170 -27.27 -7.53 3.82
CA GLU A 170 -28.21 -6.50 4.30
C GLU A 170 -27.90 -5.15 3.66
N ARG A 171 -26.62 -4.82 3.51
CA ARG A 171 -26.15 -3.58 2.84
C ARG A 171 -26.09 -3.73 1.32
N GLY A 172 -26.15 -4.95 0.78
CA GLY A 172 -25.96 -5.24 -0.64
C GLY A 172 -24.57 -4.85 -1.17
N ARG A 173 -23.54 -4.93 -0.33
CA ARG A 173 -22.17 -4.41 -0.61
C ARG A 173 -21.09 -5.35 -0.13
N TRP A 174 -19.93 -5.28 -0.80
CA TRP A 174 -18.70 -5.82 -0.27
C TRP A 174 -18.14 -4.88 0.80
N VAL A 175 -17.76 -5.46 1.91
CA VAL A 175 -17.15 -4.80 3.06
C VAL A 175 -15.66 -5.12 3.06
N LEU A 176 -14.82 -4.09 3.26
CA LEU A 176 -13.38 -4.22 3.48
C LEU A 176 -13.11 -3.95 4.96
N SER A 177 -12.39 -4.85 5.62
CA SER A 177 -12.12 -4.75 7.05
C SER A 177 -10.64 -4.96 7.37
N ARG A 178 -10.23 -4.42 8.51
CA ARG A 178 -8.88 -4.57 9.06
C ARG A 178 -8.59 -6.05 9.36
N PRO A 179 -7.33 -6.52 9.17
CA PRO A 179 -6.95 -7.92 9.42
C PRO A 179 -6.91 -8.25 10.92
N ALA A 180 -6.79 -9.54 11.23
CA ALA A 180 -6.53 -10.02 12.58
C ALA A 180 -5.16 -9.54 13.11
N ASP A 181 -4.13 -9.49 12.26
CA ASP A 181 -2.84 -8.89 12.60
C ASP A 181 -2.85 -7.38 12.38
N ARG A 182 -3.17 -6.62 13.43
CA ARG A 182 -3.23 -5.15 13.39
C ARG A 182 -1.90 -4.50 13.05
N SER A 183 -0.79 -5.13 13.39
CA SER A 183 0.56 -4.61 13.08
C SER A 183 0.88 -4.66 11.59
N LYS A 184 0.13 -5.46 10.81
CA LYS A 184 0.26 -5.65 9.36
C LYS A 184 -0.91 -5.05 8.58
N ASP A 185 -1.79 -4.30 9.21
CA ASP A 185 -2.95 -3.68 8.57
C ASP A 185 -2.58 -2.84 7.33
N GLN A 186 -3.04 -3.29 6.17
CA GLN A 186 -2.81 -2.64 4.88
C GLN A 186 -4.06 -1.99 4.28
N THR A 187 -5.17 -1.97 5.03
CA THR A 187 -6.44 -1.38 4.57
C THR A 187 -6.33 0.09 4.20
N TYR A 188 -5.38 0.81 4.83
CA TYR A 188 -5.05 2.20 4.49
C TYR A 188 -4.67 2.37 2.99
N PHE A 189 -4.06 1.37 2.38
CA PHE A 189 -3.66 1.41 0.96
C PHE A 189 -4.70 0.78 0.02
N LEU A 190 -5.81 0.26 0.57
CA LEU A 190 -6.83 -0.49 -0.16
C LEU A 190 -8.19 0.22 -0.21
N PHE A 191 -8.31 1.38 0.44
CA PHE A 191 -9.59 2.10 0.54
C PHE A 191 -10.18 2.51 -0.83
N GLY A 192 -9.36 2.59 -1.86
CA GLY A 192 -9.79 2.96 -3.21
C GLY A 192 -10.32 1.77 -4.04
N LEU A 193 -10.37 0.55 -3.50
CA LEU A 193 -10.90 -0.60 -4.21
C LEU A 193 -12.41 -0.44 -4.45
N THR A 194 -12.82 -0.68 -5.69
CA THR A 194 -14.22 -0.67 -6.09
C THR A 194 -14.94 -1.93 -5.61
N GLN A 195 -16.28 -1.88 -5.57
CA GLN A 195 -17.12 -3.04 -5.26
C GLN A 195 -16.85 -4.21 -6.22
N GLN A 196 -16.63 -3.93 -7.49
CA GLN A 196 -16.29 -4.94 -8.49
C GLN A 196 -14.94 -5.60 -8.21
N GLN A 197 -13.92 -4.84 -7.84
CA GLN A 197 -12.61 -5.37 -7.49
C GLN A 197 -12.68 -6.21 -6.21
N LEU A 198 -13.39 -5.74 -5.17
CA LEU A 198 -13.57 -6.47 -3.92
C LEU A 198 -14.30 -7.80 -4.13
N SER A 199 -15.33 -7.84 -4.99
CA SER A 199 -16.08 -9.07 -5.27
C SER A 199 -15.26 -10.20 -5.91
N ARG A 200 -14.14 -9.83 -6.53
CA ARG A 200 -13.25 -10.77 -7.27
C ARG A 200 -11.88 -10.95 -6.63
N THR A 201 -11.67 -10.37 -5.45
CA THR A 201 -10.40 -10.42 -4.74
C THR A 201 -10.53 -11.23 -3.46
N LEU A 202 -9.52 -12.08 -3.21
CA LEU A 202 -9.35 -12.81 -1.96
C LEU A 202 -8.15 -12.24 -1.19
N PHE A 203 -8.32 -12.15 0.13
CA PHE A 203 -7.27 -11.81 1.08
C PHE A 203 -7.04 -12.96 2.07
N PRO A 204 -6.39 -14.07 1.66
CA PRO A 204 -6.31 -15.28 2.48
C PRO A 204 -5.55 -15.08 3.80
N LEU A 205 -4.71 -14.05 3.90
CA LEU A 205 -3.94 -13.73 5.11
C LEU A 205 -4.72 -12.87 6.13
N GLY A 206 -5.95 -12.49 5.81
CA GLY A 206 -6.73 -11.57 6.65
C GLY A 206 -6.96 -12.05 8.08
N GLU A 207 -7.07 -13.37 8.30
CA GLU A 207 -7.27 -13.98 9.61
C GLU A 207 -5.97 -14.52 10.25
N MET A 208 -4.81 -14.29 9.61
CA MET A 208 -3.54 -14.87 10.03
C MET A 208 -2.62 -13.83 10.67
N GLN A 209 -1.87 -14.27 11.68
CA GLN A 209 -0.77 -13.49 12.25
C GLN A 209 0.50 -13.72 11.43
N LYS A 210 1.34 -12.69 11.24
CA LYS A 210 2.58 -12.78 10.44
C LYS A 210 3.51 -13.93 10.84
N PRO A 211 3.74 -14.24 12.13
CA PRO A 211 4.54 -15.41 12.49
C PRO A 211 3.97 -16.72 11.97
N ALA A 212 2.64 -16.90 12.00
CA ALA A 212 1.98 -18.10 11.48
C ALA A 212 2.15 -18.24 9.95
N VAL A 213 2.08 -17.11 9.23
CA VAL A 213 2.34 -17.08 7.77
C VAL A 213 3.77 -17.52 7.46
N ARG A 214 4.77 -17.05 8.22
CA ARG A 214 6.17 -17.47 8.05
C ARG A 214 6.38 -18.95 8.38
N SER A 215 5.77 -19.46 9.46
CA SER A 215 5.82 -20.88 9.82
C SER A 215 5.22 -21.76 8.71
N MET A 216 4.04 -21.37 8.21
CA MET A 216 3.39 -22.07 7.10
C MET A 216 4.26 -22.07 5.83
N ALA A 217 4.86 -20.93 5.49
CA ALA A 217 5.78 -20.84 4.35
C ALA A 217 6.99 -21.78 4.52
N ALA A 218 7.58 -21.84 5.70
CA ALA A 218 8.70 -22.74 6.01
C ALA A 218 8.28 -24.22 5.97
N GLU A 219 7.11 -24.58 6.51
CA GLU A 219 6.56 -25.94 6.46
C GLU A 219 6.29 -26.43 5.03
N GLN A 220 5.95 -25.49 4.12
CA GLN A 220 5.79 -25.74 2.69
C GLN A 220 7.11 -25.76 1.92
N GLY A 221 8.25 -25.62 2.60
CA GLY A 221 9.59 -25.66 1.99
C GLY A 221 9.94 -24.42 1.16
N LEU A 222 9.27 -23.27 1.41
CA LEU A 222 9.55 -22.03 0.69
C LEU A 222 10.81 -21.35 1.23
N GLU A 223 11.86 -21.25 0.40
CA GLU A 223 13.16 -20.64 0.78
C GLU A 223 13.03 -19.20 1.25
N LEU A 224 12.00 -18.46 0.77
CA LEU A 224 11.78 -17.06 1.16
C LEU A 224 11.12 -16.89 2.54
N ALA A 225 10.84 -17.92 3.32
CA ALA A 225 10.15 -17.83 4.60
C ALA A 225 10.78 -16.79 5.56
N GLN A 226 12.10 -16.57 5.46
CA GLN A 226 12.88 -15.62 6.27
C GLN A 226 13.14 -14.27 5.56
N LYS A 227 12.67 -14.09 4.30
CA LYS A 227 12.88 -12.84 3.56
C LYS A 227 12.26 -11.67 4.32
N PRO A 228 12.99 -10.54 4.52
CA PRO A 228 12.44 -9.36 5.18
C PRO A 228 11.32 -8.72 4.36
N ASP A 229 10.38 -8.07 5.05
CA ASP A 229 9.30 -7.33 4.39
C ASP A 229 9.85 -6.04 3.75
N SER A 230 9.34 -5.68 2.57
CA SER A 230 9.68 -4.40 1.94
C SER A 230 9.06 -3.24 2.72
N GLN A 231 9.89 -2.23 3.06
CA GLN A 231 9.49 -1.12 3.92
C GLN A 231 9.42 0.23 3.20
N GLU A 232 9.93 0.32 1.96
CA GLU A 232 10.10 1.57 1.23
C GLU A 232 9.27 1.61 -0.06
N ILE A 233 9.19 2.79 -0.67
CA ILE A 233 8.57 2.98 -1.98
C ILE A 233 9.33 2.13 -3.01
N CYS A 234 8.64 1.23 -3.69
CA CYS A 234 9.24 0.18 -4.50
C CYS A 234 10.11 0.69 -5.67
N PHE A 235 9.83 1.87 -6.22
CA PHE A 235 10.55 2.43 -7.36
C PHE A 235 11.59 3.50 -6.99
N ILE A 236 11.77 3.82 -5.70
CA ILE A 236 12.80 4.73 -5.22
C ILE A 236 13.92 3.93 -4.58
N PRO A 237 15.00 3.61 -5.30
CA PRO A 237 16.08 2.78 -4.79
C PRO A 237 17.04 3.61 -3.91
N GLY A 238 17.01 3.42 -2.58
CA GLY A 238 18.07 3.85 -1.65
C GLY A 238 18.36 5.34 -1.52
N GLY A 239 17.72 6.18 -2.32
CA GLY A 239 17.93 7.62 -2.32
C GLY A 239 16.80 8.39 -1.64
N SER A 240 16.97 9.70 -1.56
CA SER A 240 15.87 10.59 -1.22
C SER A 240 14.90 10.70 -2.42
N TYR A 241 13.64 10.98 -2.13
CA TYR A 241 12.67 11.24 -3.20
C TYR A 241 13.07 12.45 -4.07
N SER A 242 13.77 13.46 -3.52
CA SER A 242 14.24 14.60 -4.30
C SER A 242 15.33 14.20 -5.31
N GLN A 243 16.23 13.27 -4.96
CA GLN A 243 17.19 12.70 -5.89
C GLN A 243 16.49 11.90 -6.99
N PHE A 244 15.47 11.11 -6.64
CA PHE A 244 14.66 10.40 -7.62
C PHE A 244 13.97 11.37 -8.60
N LEU A 245 13.36 12.46 -8.11
CA LEU A 245 12.72 13.48 -8.96
C LEU A 245 13.71 14.06 -9.98
N LYS A 246 14.89 14.47 -9.51
CA LYS A 246 15.96 15.02 -10.38
C LYS A 246 16.37 14.00 -11.44
N ALA A 247 16.70 12.77 -11.04
CA ALA A 247 17.13 11.71 -11.95
C ALA A 247 16.04 11.31 -12.97
N TYR A 248 14.78 11.28 -12.54
CA TYR A 248 13.65 10.95 -13.42
C TYR A 248 13.39 12.05 -14.46
N LEU A 249 13.41 13.32 -14.05
CA LEU A 249 13.22 14.44 -14.98
C LEU A 249 14.39 14.57 -15.97
N ASP A 250 15.63 14.39 -15.49
CA ASP A 250 16.82 14.36 -16.35
C ASP A 250 16.76 13.24 -17.40
N GLU A 251 16.28 12.04 -17.02
CA GLU A 251 16.05 10.96 -17.99
C GLU A 251 15.03 11.35 -19.06
N GLN A 252 13.99 12.11 -18.67
CA GLN A 252 12.96 12.62 -19.60
C GLN A 252 13.44 13.84 -20.40
N GLN A 253 14.71 14.25 -20.28
CA GLN A 253 15.26 15.47 -20.87
C GLN A 253 14.48 16.74 -20.47
N ARG A 254 14.00 16.76 -19.22
CA ARG A 254 13.27 17.88 -18.62
C ARG A 254 14.07 18.43 -17.46
N GLU A 255 14.15 19.74 -17.39
CA GLU A 255 14.72 20.42 -16.23
C GLU A 255 13.76 20.36 -15.04
N LEU A 256 14.34 20.28 -13.83
CA LEU A 256 13.58 20.46 -12.61
C LEU A 256 13.11 21.92 -12.54
N PRO A 257 11.79 22.17 -12.45
CA PRO A 257 11.28 23.54 -12.39
C PRO A 257 11.90 24.29 -11.21
N ASP A 258 12.35 25.53 -11.43
CA ASP A 258 12.78 26.40 -10.35
C ASP A 258 11.59 26.74 -9.45
N SER A 259 11.63 26.23 -8.24
CA SER A 259 10.69 26.51 -7.18
C SER A 259 11.44 26.94 -5.90
N SER A 260 12.63 27.52 -6.09
CA SER A 260 13.41 28.12 -5.00
C SER A 260 12.66 29.26 -4.32
N GLY A 261 12.91 29.47 -3.04
CA GLY A 261 12.17 30.47 -2.30
C GLY A 261 12.64 30.68 -0.87
N GLU A 262 11.75 31.21 -0.06
CA GLU A 262 12.01 31.60 1.31
C GLU A 262 11.37 30.64 2.31
N LEU A 263 12.09 30.37 3.38
CA LEU A 263 11.53 29.80 4.60
C LEU A 263 11.06 30.95 5.48
N VAL A 264 9.76 30.97 5.80
CA VAL A 264 9.14 32.08 6.53
C VAL A 264 8.44 31.57 7.80
N THR A 265 8.40 32.43 8.82
CA THR A 265 7.53 32.18 9.98
C THR A 265 6.07 32.46 9.63
N ALA A 266 5.11 32.05 10.49
CA ALA A 266 3.70 32.41 10.35
C ALA A 266 3.45 33.94 10.33
N GLY A 267 4.37 34.73 10.90
CA GLY A 267 4.35 36.21 10.86
C GLY A 267 4.94 36.78 9.57
N GLY A 268 5.43 35.96 8.64
CA GLY A 268 6.04 36.41 7.38
C GLY A 268 7.52 36.79 7.48
N GLU A 269 8.16 36.61 8.63
CA GLU A 269 9.61 36.84 8.79
C GLU A 269 10.41 35.75 8.04
N VAL A 270 11.38 36.19 7.23
CA VAL A 270 12.28 35.28 6.49
C VAL A 270 13.34 34.73 7.43
N VAL A 271 13.38 33.42 7.60
CA VAL A 271 14.31 32.70 8.49
C VAL A 271 15.31 31.82 7.73
N GLY A 272 15.17 31.72 6.40
CA GLY A 272 16.08 30.97 5.54
C GLY A 272 15.68 30.97 4.08
N ARG A 273 16.42 30.22 3.26
CA ARG A 273 16.14 30.01 1.84
C ARG A 273 16.24 28.53 1.49
N HIS A 274 15.59 28.12 0.41
CA HIS A 274 15.63 26.75 -0.08
C HIS A 274 15.71 26.70 -1.61
N GLU A 275 16.16 25.57 -2.13
CA GLU A 275 16.35 25.35 -3.58
C GLU A 275 15.08 24.87 -4.31
N GLY A 276 14.04 24.48 -3.57
CA GLY A 276 12.78 24.04 -4.17
C GLY A 276 11.77 23.50 -3.15
N ILE A 277 10.49 23.84 -3.33
CA ILE A 277 9.39 23.41 -2.46
C ILE A 277 9.21 21.87 -2.45
N HIS A 278 9.60 21.21 -3.53
CA HIS A 278 9.53 19.76 -3.66
C HIS A 278 10.41 18.99 -2.65
N GLY A 279 11.35 19.67 -1.98
CA GLY A 279 12.19 19.12 -0.93
C GLY A 279 11.54 19.06 0.45
N PHE A 280 10.27 19.52 0.59
CA PHE A 280 9.62 19.69 1.87
C PHE A 280 8.34 18.87 2.00
N THR A 281 8.03 18.51 3.24
CA THR A 281 6.80 17.81 3.63
C THR A 281 6.28 18.44 4.92
N VAL A 282 4.99 18.61 5.05
CA VAL A 282 4.36 19.12 6.29
C VAL A 282 4.73 18.21 7.48
N GLY A 283 5.20 18.81 8.57
CA GLY A 283 5.73 18.13 9.75
C GLY A 283 7.21 17.76 9.69
N GLN A 284 7.93 18.07 8.58
CA GLN A 284 9.36 17.84 8.46
C GLN A 284 10.13 18.78 9.42
N ARG A 285 11.10 18.19 10.18
CA ARG A 285 11.99 18.92 11.10
C ARG A 285 13.43 19.00 10.56
N LYS A 286 13.92 17.92 9.95
CA LYS A 286 15.31 17.82 9.49
C LYS A 286 15.47 18.38 8.09
N GLY A 287 16.67 18.92 7.78
CA GLY A 287 17.00 19.37 6.43
C GLY A 287 16.41 20.75 6.06
N LEU A 288 15.99 21.55 7.05
CA LEU A 288 15.49 22.92 6.79
C LEU A 288 16.63 23.92 6.53
N GLY A 289 17.85 23.63 6.93
CA GLY A 289 19.00 24.55 6.78
C GLY A 289 18.91 25.82 7.65
N ILE A 290 18.02 25.82 8.65
CA ILE A 290 17.80 26.96 9.56
C ILE A 290 18.53 26.70 10.87
N SER A 291 19.24 27.72 11.38
CA SER A 291 19.75 27.74 12.75
C SER A 291 18.71 28.42 13.64
N SER A 292 18.12 27.68 14.57
CA SER A 292 17.13 28.20 15.52
C SER A 292 17.36 27.60 16.90
N PRO A 293 17.15 28.37 18.00
CA PRO A 293 17.23 27.85 19.36
C PRO A 293 16.18 26.77 19.63
N ASP A 294 15.00 26.92 19.05
CA ASP A 294 13.89 25.98 19.19
C ASP A 294 13.69 25.16 17.90
N PRO A 295 13.22 23.90 18.00
CA PRO A 295 12.92 23.10 16.82
C PRO A 295 11.82 23.72 15.97
N LEU A 296 12.13 23.93 14.68
CA LEU A 296 11.13 24.36 13.69
C LEU A 296 10.68 23.18 12.82
N TYR A 297 9.42 23.25 12.37
CA TYR A 297 8.78 22.25 11.53
C TYR A 297 8.11 22.93 10.33
N VAL A 298 8.06 22.26 9.20
CA VAL A 298 7.27 22.71 8.04
C VAL A 298 5.81 22.68 8.43
N LEU A 299 5.15 23.83 8.43
CA LEU A 299 3.72 24.00 8.73
C LEU A 299 2.89 23.95 7.46
N LYS A 300 3.33 24.66 6.42
CA LYS A 300 2.61 24.80 5.16
C LYS A 300 3.58 25.05 4.01
N ILE A 301 3.22 24.58 2.84
CA ILE A 301 3.92 24.86 1.58
C ILE A 301 2.98 25.70 0.73
N HIS A 302 3.48 26.79 0.16
CA HIS A 302 2.75 27.73 -0.69
C HIS A 302 3.30 27.64 -2.12
N PRO A 303 2.71 26.79 -2.99
CA PRO A 303 3.27 26.55 -4.33
C PRO A 303 3.37 27.79 -5.20
N ASP A 304 2.36 28.68 -5.15
CA ASP A 304 2.28 29.87 -6.01
C ASP A 304 3.36 30.92 -5.69
N SER A 305 3.78 31.02 -4.43
CA SER A 305 4.80 31.96 -3.98
C SER A 305 6.15 31.32 -3.69
N HIS A 306 6.26 30.01 -3.85
CA HIS A 306 7.41 29.18 -3.48
C HIS A 306 7.86 29.37 -2.03
N ARG A 307 6.96 29.75 -1.12
CA ARG A 307 7.27 29.93 0.31
C ARG A 307 6.98 28.64 1.08
N VAL A 308 7.85 28.35 2.03
CA VAL A 308 7.65 27.27 2.99
C VAL A 308 7.53 27.89 4.37
N GLU A 309 6.34 27.78 4.95
CA GLU A 309 6.05 28.27 6.29
C GLU A 309 6.58 27.28 7.34
N VAL A 310 7.32 27.79 8.32
CA VAL A 310 7.91 27.01 9.41
C VAL A 310 7.53 27.58 10.76
N GLY A 311 7.44 26.73 11.77
CA GLY A 311 7.08 27.15 13.12
C GLY A 311 7.20 26.02 14.15
N PRO A 312 6.74 26.27 15.39
CA PRO A 312 6.82 25.33 16.48
C PRO A 312 5.88 24.13 16.24
N ASP A 313 6.16 23.01 16.91
CA ASP A 313 5.39 21.77 16.81
C ASP A 313 3.88 21.95 17.10
N ALA A 314 3.54 22.80 18.06
CA ALA A 314 2.15 23.07 18.43
C ALA A 314 1.33 23.67 17.28
N ALA A 315 1.97 24.37 16.34
CA ALA A 315 1.30 24.93 15.17
C ALA A 315 0.92 23.89 14.10
N LEU A 316 1.41 22.65 14.22
CA LEU A 316 1.01 21.52 13.37
C LEU A 316 -0.34 20.91 13.76
N LEU A 317 -0.90 21.30 14.89
CA LEU A 317 -2.15 20.73 15.41
C LEU A 317 -3.37 21.37 14.73
N SER A 318 -4.23 20.55 14.16
CA SER A 318 -5.51 20.97 13.57
C SER A 318 -6.62 19.99 13.94
N ARG A 319 -7.83 20.51 14.12
CA ARG A 319 -9.05 19.71 14.31
C ARG A 319 -9.83 19.50 13.01
N THR A 320 -9.48 20.21 11.94
CA THR A 320 -10.23 20.17 10.68
C THR A 320 -9.40 19.54 9.59
N LEU A 321 -10.02 18.65 8.83
CA LEU A 321 -9.48 18.01 7.63
C LEU A 321 -10.52 18.14 6.51
N ARG A 322 -10.06 18.41 5.29
CA ARG A 322 -10.86 18.24 4.06
C ARG A 322 -10.23 17.20 3.16
N ALA A 323 -11.08 16.41 2.51
CA ALA A 323 -10.64 15.39 1.56
C ALA A 323 -11.59 15.33 0.36
N ASN A 324 -11.01 15.07 -0.81
CA ASN A 324 -11.75 14.92 -2.07
C ASN A 324 -11.40 13.57 -2.77
N ARG A 325 -11.89 13.36 -3.98
CA ARG A 325 -11.72 12.11 -4.74
C ARG A 325 -12.12 10.90 -3.90
N LEU A 326 -13.36 10.94 -3.42
CA LEU A 326 -13.88 10.01 -2.43
C LEU A 326 -14.18 8.63 -3.03
N ASN A 327 -13.90 7.58 -2.27
CA ASN A 327 -14.40 6.23 -2.52
C ASN A 327 -15.11 5.70 -1.27
N TRP A 328 -16.39 5.38 -1.40
CA TRP A 328 -17.20 4.78 -0.33
C TRP A 328 -17.18 3.27 -0.48
N VAL A 329 -16.53 2.58 0.47
CA VAL A 329 -16.26 1.15 0.39
C VAL A 329 -17.37 0.34 1.05
N SER A 330 -17.42 0.33 2.39
CA SER A 330 -18.33 -0.54 3.13
C SER A 330 -19.70 0.09 3.43
N ILE A 331 -19.84 1.39 3.19
CA ILE A 331 -21.10 2.13 3.32
C ILE A 331 -21.42 2.88 2.02
N ALA A 332 -22.67 3.25 1.83
CA ALA A 332 -23.07 4.24 0.84
C ALA A 332 -22.61 5.66 1.28
N PRO A 333 -22.51 6.65 0.37
CA PRO A 333 -22.35 8.03 0.77
C PRO A 333 -23.40 8.41 1.82
N PRO A 334 -22.99 8.96 2.98
CA PRO A 334 -23.96 9.30 4.02
C PRO A 334 -24.73 10.61 3.68
N ASP A 335 -26.02 10.62 3.97
CA ASP A 335 -26.89 11.78 3.74
C ASP A 335 -26.71 12.88 4.80
N GLY A 336 -25.92 12.66 5.85
CA GLY A 336 -25.69 13.59 6.95
C GLY A 336 -24.39 13.32 7.69
N PRO A 337 -24.11 14.07 8.77
CA PRO A 337 -22.92 13.87 9.57
C PRO A 337 -22.82 12.46 10.13
N VAL A 338 -21.66 11.82 9.99
CA VAL A 338 -21.39 10.44 10.45
C VAL A 338 -20.17 10.39 11.35
N ARG A 339 -20.23 9.54 12.37
CA ARG A 339 -19.08 9.30 13.27
C ARG A 339 -18.17 8.24 12.69
N VAL A 340 -16.89 8.59 12.54
CA VAL A 340 -15.84 7.73 12.00
C VAL A 340 -14.52 7.93 12.73
N ALA A 341 -13.67 6.92 12.73
CA ALA A 341 -12.27 7.08 13.08
C ALA A 341 -11.47 7.32 11.80
N ILE A 342 -10.63 8.35 11.74
CA ILE A 342 -9.90 8.74 10.53
C ILE A 342 -8.40 8.51 10.70
N LYS A 343 -7.81 7.81 9.73
CA LYS A 343 -6.37 7.60 9.61
C LYS A 343 -5.81 8.51 8.52
N ILE A 344 -4.93 9.44 8.89
CA ILE A 344 -4.39 10.50 8.00
C ILE A 344 -3.01 10.19 7.41
N ARG A 345 -2.40 9.06 7.77
CA ARG A 345 -1.15 8.49 7.22
C ARG A 345 -0.99 7.04 7.67
N HIS A 346 -0.16 6.27 7.00
CA HIS A 346 -0.02 4.83 7.25
C HIS A 346 0.28 4.47 8.71
N ARG A 347 1.17 5.19 9.40
CA ARG A 347 1.56 4.92 10.80
C ARG A 347 0.75 5.72 11.84
N HIS A 348 -0.35 6.36 11.41
CA HIS A 348 -1.23 7.12 12.30
C HIS A 348 -2.25 6.19 12.97
N GLU A 349 -2.46 6.35 14.28
CA GLU A 349 -3.59 5.71 14.94
C GLU A 349 -4.88 6.44 14.55
N PRO A 350 -5.94 5.73 14.14
CA PRO A 350 -7.20 6.36 13.74
C PRO A 350 -7.80 7.20 14.87
N ALA A 351 -8.11 8.47 14.59
CA ALA A 351 -8.68 9.41 15.54
C ALA A 351 -10.17 9.66 15.24
N MET A 352 -11.00 9.75 16.28
CA MET A 352 -12.44 9.97 16.16
C MET A 352 -12.75 11.37 15.62
N ALA A 353 -13.67 11.42 14.67
CA ALA A 353 -14.13 12.65 14.02
C ALA A 353 -15.62 12.54 13.63
N THR A 354 -16.23 13.70 13.43
CA THR A 354 -17.50 13.84 12.73
C THR A 354 -17.20 14.21 11.27
N LEU A 355 -17.61 13.37 10.34
CA LEU A 355 -17.44 13.54 8.89
C LEU A 355 -18.74 14.02 8.27
N THR A 356 -18.67 15.08 7.47
CA THR A 356 -19.81 15.65 6.74
C THR A 356 -19.46 15.73 5.25
N VAL A 357 -20.34 15.22 4.41
CA VAL A 357 -20.26 15.42 2.95
C VAL A 357 -20.72 16.86 2.66
N LEU A 358 -19.86 17.64 2.02
CA LEU A 358 -20.16 19.03 1.62
C LEU A 358 -20.70 19.10 0.20
N GLU A 359 -20.10 18.33 -0.69
CA GLU A 359 -20.40 18.19 -2.11
C GLU A 359 -20.13 16.74 -2.52
N ASP A 360 -20.52 16.30 -3.70
CA ASP A 360 -20.43 14.90 -4.15
C ASP A 360 -19.03 14.28 -4.02
N ASP A 361 -18.00 15.08 -4.14
CA ASP A 361 -16.59 14.65 -4.08
C ASP A 361 -15.76 15.38 -3.01
N LEU A 362 -16.40 16.02 -2.03
CA LEU A 362 -15.72 16.75 -0.97
C LEU A 362 -16.34 16.47 0.40
N VAL A 363 -15.50 16.11 1.37
CA VAL A 363 -15.89 15.98 2.77
C VAL A 363 -15.09 16.90 3.67
N GLU A 364 -15.71 17.28 4.77
CA GLU A 364 -15.05 17.91 5.91
C GLU A 364 -15.16 17.00 7.13
N ALA A 365 -14.06 16.84 7.84
CA ALA A 365 -14.01 16.11 9.09
C ALA A 365 -13.55 17.04 10.22
N ILE A 366 -14.26 16.99 11.34
CA ILE A 366 -13.89 17.68 12.57
C ILE A 366 -13.53 16.63 13.62
N PHE A 367 -12.25 16.58 13.97
CA PHE A 367 -11.73 15.66 14.98
C PHE A 367 -12.14 16.07 16.40
N ASP A 368 -12.35 15.08 17.26
CA ASP A 368 -12.61 15.32 18.70
C ASP A 368 -11.37 15.93 19.36
N GLU A 369 -10.17 15.48 18.94
CA GLU A 369 -8.87 15.99 19.40
C GLU A 369 -8.03 16.45 18.21
N SER A 370 -7.21 17.49 18.43
CA SER A 370 -6.33 18.01 17.38
C SER A 370 -5.37 16.93 16.86
N GLN A 371 -5.24 16.83 15.54
CA GLN A 371 -4.34 15.92 14.87
C GLN A 371 -3.12 16.66 14.34
N ARG A 372 -1.95 16.02 14.52
CA ARG A 372 -0.66 16.60 14.12
C ARG A 372 -0.37 16.35 12.65
N ALA A 373 0.03 17.41 11.93
CA ALA A 373 0.53 17.35 10.56
C ALA A 373 -0.45 16.68 9.59
N ILE A 374 -1.65 17.25 9.47
CA ILE A 374 -2.60 16.90 8.40
C ILE A 374 -1.96 17.39 7.10
N THR A 375 -1.60 16.45 6.21
CA THR A 375 -0.70 16.72 5.08
C THR A 375 -1.42 16.59 3.75
N PRO A 376 -1.53 17.64 2.93
CA PRO A 376 -2.09 17.57 1.59
C PRO A 376 -1.36 16.56 0.69
N GLY A 377 -2.14 15.80 -0.08
CA GLY A 377 -1.65 14.69 -0.92
C GLY A 377 -1.59 13.32 -0.22
N GLN A 378 -1.73 13.27 1.12
CA GLN A 378 -1.92 12.02 1.84
C GLN A 378 -3.38 11.56 1.75
N SER A 379 -3.62 10.26 2.03
CA SER A 379 -4.99 9.75 2.13
C SER A 379 -5.59 10.00 3.51
N ALA A 380 -6.88 10.29 3.55
CA ALA A 380 -7.72 10.19 4.74
C ALA A 380 -8.60 8.94 4.59
N VAL A 381 -8.40 7.94 5.45
CA VAL A 381 -9.18 6.68 5.39
C VAL A 381 -10.11 6.63 6.59
N PHE A 382 -11.39 6.41 6.33
CA PHE A 382 -12.48 6.46 7.30
C PHE A 382 -12.84 5.05 7.75
N TYR A 383 -12.92 4.85 9.06
CA TYR A 383 -13.25 3.56 9.67
C TYR A 383 -14.49 3.66 10.56
N GLN A 384 -15.34 2.63 10.51
CA GLN A 384 -16.38 2.36 11.49
C GLN A 384 -16.05 1.01 12.16
N GLY A 385 -15.55 1.05 13.39
CA GLY A 385 -14.96 -0.12 14.02
C GLY A 385 -13.77 -0.65 13.20
N ASP A 386 -13.89 -1.89 12.72
CA ASP A 386 -12.88 -2.54 11.88
C ASP A 386 -13.09 -2.31 10.38
N GLU A 387 -14.24 -1.84 9.98
CA GLU A 387 -14.61 -1.69 8.58
C GLU A 387 -14.08 -0.37 7.99
N VAL A 388 -13.59 -0.44 6.78
CA VAL A 388 -13.23 0.73 5.98
C VAL A 388 -14.51 1.31 5.40
N ALA A 389 -15.07 2.36 6.01
CA ALA A 389 -16.23 3.06 5.50
C ALA A 389 -15.96 3.67 4.12
N GLY A 390 -14.76 4.24 3.95
CA GLY A 390 -14.30 4.85 2.71
C GLY A 390 -13.01 5.63 2.92
N GLY A 391 -12.72 6.53 1.98
CA GLY A 391 -11.57 7.43 2.10
C GLY A 391 -11.50 8.41 0.95
N GLY A 392 -10.51 9.31 1.02
CA GLY A 392 -10.23 10.32 0.01
C GLY A 392 -8.82 10.87 0.16
N TRP A 393 -8.52 11.93 -0.59
CA TRP A 393 -7.22 12.58 -0.59
C TRP A 393 -7.31 13.91 0.14
N ILE A 394 -6.40 14.15 1.08
CA ILE A 394 -6.33 15.38 1.88
C ILE A 394 -5.95 16.55 0.95
N VAL A 395 -6.73 17.64 1.04
CA VAL A 395 -6.56 18.89 0.28
C VAL A 395 -6.24 20.09 1.17
#